data_655ff64b0b9a9bae39b5e28ae2312342
#
_entry.id   655ff64b0b9a9bae39b5e28ae2312342
#
_cell.length_a   1.000
_cell.length_b   1.000
_cell.length_c   1.000
_cell.angle_alpha   90.00
_cell.angle_beta   90.00
_cell.angle_gamma   90.00
#
_symmetry.space_group_name_H-M   'P 1'
#
loop_
_entity.id
_entity.type
_entity.pdbx_description
1 polymer ?
#
loop_
_entity_poly.entity_id
_entity_poly.type
_entity_poly.pdbx_seq_one_letter_code
_entity_poly.pdbx_strand_id
1 'polypeptide(L)'
;MHAKDCRIFCQLWHLGRAARADAAEVAGTRVVSSSAVPVDSSSPIPHAMTEEEIYETISDYAEAARNAVQKAGFDGVEIHGANGYLCDQFLQDTCNQRTDGWGGSIEKRARFALEVTKAVVAAVGSDRTAIRLSPFSDFLGMLMKDPYPQFEYIVKELKPLKLAYLHLIEARIRGNDDASCGEGHNVSFLVKLWDNASPVLLAGGFTPESARKAVDETYKDYDVGIVFGRYFVSNPDLVFRVREGIPLIKYERTYFYTPKVTKGYTDYPFSQEFLAEAA
;
A
#
# COMPACT_ATOMS: atom_id res chain seq x y z
N MET A 1 1.32 -17.32 11.96
CA MET A 1 0.56 -16.14 12.47
C MET A 1 -0.58 -16.62 13.39
N HIS A 2 -1.54 -17.40 12.89
CA HIS A 2 -2.72 -17.85 13.66
C HIS A 2 -2.39 -18.61 14.94
N ALA A 3 -1.32 -19.44 14.94
CA ALA A 3 -0.85 -20.13 16.15
C ALA A 3 -0.39 -19.18 17.29
N LYS A 4 -0.29 -17.88 17.00
CA LYS A 4 0.02 -16.80 17.94
C LYS A 4 -1.12 -15.78 18.04
N ASP A 5 -2.32 -16.19 17.66
CA ASP A 5 -3.54 -15.37 17.65
C ASP A 5 -3.41 -14.03 16.89
N CYS A 6 -2.59 -14.04 15.81
CA CYS A 6 -2.36 -12.88 14.97
C CYS A 6 -3.11 -13.00 13.65
N ARG A 7 -3.70 -11.90 13.18
CA ARG A 7 -4.30 -11.80 11.86
C ARG A 7 -3.23 -11.58 10.79
N ILE A 8 -3.51 -12.03 9.57
CA ILE A 8 -2.63 -11.83 8.42
C ILE A 8 -3.44 -11.53 7.16
N PHE A 9 -3.14 -10.41 6.52
CA PHE A 9 -3.73 -10.00 5.24
C PHE A 9 -2.73 -10.19 4.11
N CYS A 10 -3.20 -10.68 2.96
CA CYS A 10 -2.40 -10.81 1.76
C CYS A 10 -2.51 -9.53 0.92
N GLN A 11 -1.40 -8.83 0.66
CA GLN A 11 -1.43 -7.68 -0.23
C GLN A 11 -1.43 -8.14 -1.69
N LEU A 12 -2.49 -7.81 -2.42
CA LEU A 12 -2.63 -8.07 -3.86
C LEU A 12 -1.95 -6.97 -4.65
N TRP A 13 -1.03 -7.35 -5.53
CA TRP A 13 -0.12 -6.43 -6.16
C TRP A 13 0.09 -6.72 -7.65
N HIS A 14 -0.10 -5.71 -8.49
CA HIS A 14 0.25 -5.72 -9.90
C HIS A 14 1.20 -4.58 -10.22
N LEU A 15 2.38 -4.90 -10.73
CA LEU A 15 3.47 -3.94 -10.96
C LEU A 15 3.13 -2.83 -11.97
N GLY A 16 2.28 -3.15 -12.95
CA GLY A 16 2.04 -2.23 -14.05
C GLY A 16 3.34 -1.89 -14.78
N ARG A 17 3.56 -0.61 -15.10
CA ARG A 17 4.76 -0.11 -15.80
C ARG A 17 6.07 -0.26 -15.02
N ALA A 18 5.99 -0.59 -13.72
CA ALA A 18 7.16 -0.86 -12.90
C ALA A 18 7.69 -2.30 -13.05
N ALA A 19 7.02 -3.14 -13.83
CA ALA A 19 7.51 -4.48 -14.14
C ALA A 19 8.78 -4.42 -14.99
N ARG A 20 9.68 -5.36 -14.75
CA ARG A 20 10.92 -5.49 -15.54
C ARG A 20 10.60 -6.14 -16.87
N ALA A 21 11.10 -5.55 -17.97
CA ALA A 21 10.87 -6.06 -19.32
C ALA A 21 11.43 -7.48 -19.54
N ASP A 22 12.65 -7.75 -19.02
CA ASP A 22 13.30 -9.07 -19.10
C ASP A 22 12.48 -10.15 -18.36
N ALA A 23 11.91 -9.82 -17.21
CA ALA A 23 11.06 -10.75 -16.47
C ALA A 23 9.72 -11.00 -17.18
N ALA A 24 9.13 -9.97 -17.77
CA ALA A 24 7.90 -10.09 -18.56
C ALA A 24 8.11 -10.96 -19.79
N GLU A 25 9.23 -10.77 -20.51
CA GLU A 25 9.60 -11.56 -21.68
C GLU A 25 9.76 -13.06 -21.31
N VAL A 26 10.50 -13.35 -20.24
CA VAL A 26 10.69 -14.73 -19.74
C VAL A 26 9.34 -15.37 -19.35
N ALA A 27 8.42 -14.59 -18.81
CA ALA A 27 7.07 -15.06 -18.45
C ALA A 27 6.11 -15.16 -19.64
N GLY A 28 6.53 -14.79 -20.87
CA GLY A 28 5.65 -14.75 -22.03
C GLY A 28 4.55 -13.69 -21.94
N THR A 29 4.78 -12.64 -21.14
CA THR A 29 3.85 -11.52 -20.92
C THR A 29 4.46 -10.20 -21.39
N ARG A 30 3.70 -9.12 -21.25
CA ARG A 30 4.19 -7.77 -21.55
C ARG A 30 4.01 -6.82 -20.38
N VAL A 31 4.83 -5.78 -20.33
CA VAL A 31 4.68 -4.69 -19.38
C VAL A 31 3.46 -3.85 -19.79
N VAL A 32 2.48 -3.71 -18.91
CA VAL A 32 1.22 -3.00 -19.13
C VAL A 32 1.07 -1.82 -18.18
N SER A 33 0.23 -0.85 -18.55
CA SER A 33 -0.14 0.28 -17.67
C SER A 33 -1.46 0.90 -18.13
N SER A 34 -1.93 1.92 -17.41
CA SER A 34 -3.07 2.75 -17.83
C SER A 34 -2.84 3.41 -19.20
N SER A 35 -1.60 3.84 -19.48
CA SER A 35 -1.19 4.49 -20.73
C SER A 35 0.25 4.13 -21.10
N ALA A 36 0.65 4.36 -22.33
CA ALA A 36 2.01 4.12 -22.85
C ALA A 36 3.02 5.18 -22.35
N VAL A 37 3.04 5.42 -21.05
CA VAL A 37 3.93 6.39 -20.38
C VAL A 37 4.94 5.62 -19.53
N PRO A 38 6.26 5.64 -19.86
CA PRO A 38 7.29 4.96 -19.07
C PRO A 38 7.48 5.62 -17.71
N VAL A 39 8.15 4.92 -16.78
CA VAL A 39 8.50 5.49 -15.47
C VAL A 39 9.47 6.65 -15.62
N ASP A 40 10.49 6.45 -16.46
CA ASP A 40 11.52 7.43 -16.81
C ASP A 40 12.06 7.15 -18.23
N SER A 41 13.03 7.95 -18.68
CA SER A 41 13.62 7.82 -20.01
C SER A 41 14.41 6.53 -20.26
N SER A 42 14.77 5.81 -19.21
CA SER A 42 15.50 4.52 -19.26
C SER A 42 14.57 3.31 -19.17
N SER A 43 13.34 3.52 -18.79
CA SER A 43 12.33 2.48 -18.59
C SER A 43 11.64 2.08 -19.89
N PRO A 44 11.20 0.83 -20.05
CA PRO A 44 10.45 0.40 -21.23
C PRO A 44 9.12 1.15 -21.31
N ILE A 45 8.69 1.44 -22.55
CA ILE A 45 7.35 1.98 -22.78
C ILE A 45 6.33 0.86 -22.57
N PRO A 46 5.42 0.98 -21.59
CA PRO A 46 4.41 -0.04 -21.33
C PRO A 46 3.34 -0.06 -22.44
N HIS A 47 2.70 -1.20 -22.61
CA HIS A 47 1.48 -1.28 -23.41
C HIS A 47 0.32 -0.62 -22.63
N ALA A 48 -0.39 0.30 -23.28
CA ALA A 48 -1.63 0.84 -22.73
C ALA A 48 -2.72 -0.24 -22.77
N MET A 49 -3.25 -0.63 -21.62
CA MET A 49 -4.25 -1.71 -21.53
C MET A 49 -5.48 -1.39 -22.37
N THR A 50 -5.98 -2.39 -23.09
CA THR A 50 -7.30 -2.33 -23.72
C THR A 50 -8.41 -2.42 -22.66
N GLU A 51 -9.64 -2.16 -23.04
CA GLU A 51 -10.78 -2.28 -22.11
C GLU A 51 -10.99 -3.73 -21.67
N GLU A 52 -10.78 -4.69 -22.56
CA GLU A 52 -10.83 -6.12 -22.28
C GLU A 52 -9.79 -6.52 -21.24
N GLU A 53 -8.53 -6.09 -21.42
CA GLU A 53 -7.44 -6.35 -20.47
C GLU A 53 -7.70 -5.72 -19.09
N ILE A 54 -8.36 -4.56 -19.06
CA ILE A 54 -8.77 -3.93 -17.80
C ILE A 54 -9.79 -4.81 -17.07
N TYR A 55 -10.83 -5.31 -17.75
CA TYR A 55 -11.82 -6.19 -17.13
C TYR A 55 -11.24 -7.55 -16.73
N GLU A 56 -10.35 -8.12 -17.53
CA GLU A 56 -9.62 -9.34 -17.15
C GLU A 56 -8.82 -9.11 -15.87
N THR A 57 -8.06 -8.03 -15.80
CA THR A 57 -7.26 -7.70 -14.60
C THR A 57 -8.15 -7.50 -13.36
N ILE A 58 -9.31 -6.85 -13.50
CA ILE A 58 -10.27 -6.72 -12.39
C ILE A 58 -10.74 -8.11 -11.92
N SER A 59 -11.01 -9.02 -12.85
CA SER A 59 -11.38 -10.41 -12.54
C SER A 59 -10.23 -11.16 -11.85
N ASP A 60 -8.99 -10.96 -12.28
CA ASP A 60 -7.79 -11.57 -11.69
C ASP A 60 -7.57 -11.13 -10.24
N TYR A 61 -7.82 -9.84 -9.92
CA TYR A 61 -7.79 -9.38 -8.51
C TYR A 61 -8.83 -10.10 -7.65
N ALA A 62 -10.05 -10.30 -8.16
CA ALA A 62 -11.10 -11.03 -7.45
C ALA A 62 -10.74 -12.52 -7.27
N GLU A 63 -10.13 -13.16 -8.28
CA GLU A 63 -9.66 -14.54 -8.18
C GLU A 63 -8.48 -14.67 -7.21
N ALA A 64 -7.52 -13.74 -7.27
CA ALA A 64 -6.40 -13.68 -6.32
C ALA A 64 -6.89 -13.53 -4.87
N ALA A 65 -7.92 -12.70 -4.65
CA ALA A 65 -8.55 -12.55 -3.33
C ALA A 65 -9.20 -13.86 -2.85
N ARG A 66 -9.96 -14.55 -3.71
CA ARG A 66 -10.52 -15.88 -3.39
C ARG A 66 -9.42 -16.88 -3.03
N ASN A 67 -8.36 -16.92 -3.82
CA ASN A 67 -7.23 -17.82 -3.57
C ASN A 67 -6.54 -17.52 -2.23
N ALA A 68 -6.31 -16.25 -1.92
CA ALA A 68 -5.69 -15.83 -0.66
C ALA A 68 -6.56 -16.23 0.54
N VAL A 69 -7.85 -15.90 0.54
CA VAL A 69 -8.73 -16.11 1.70
C VAL A 69 -9.20 -17.56 1.79
N GLN A 70 -9.71 -18.16 0.70
CA GLN A 70 -10.39 -19.46 0.75
C GLN A 70 -9.43 -20.65 0.60
N LYS A 71 -8.29 -20.48 -0.11
CA LYS A 71 -7.33 -21.57 -0.34
C LYS A 71 -6.09 -21.45 0.54
N ALA A 72 -5.53 -20.25 0.67
CA ALA A 72 -4.31 -20.02 1.46
C ALA A 72 -4.59 -19.69 2.94
N GLY A 73 -5.84 -19.37 3.31
CA GLY A 73 -6.23 -19.15 4.71
C GLY A 73 -5.84 -17.79 5.30
N PHE A 74 -5.62 -16.77 4.47
CA PHE A 74 -5.47 -15.40 4.96
C PHE A 74 -6.79 -14.88 5.54
N ASP A 75 -6.71 -14.01 6.56
CA ASP A 75 -7.89 -13.39 7.18
C ASP A 75 -8.57 -12.38 6.24
N GLY A 76 -7.82 -11.81 5.32
CA GLY A 76 -8.31 -10.88 4.31
C GLY A 76 -7.22 -10.51 3.32
N VAL A 77 -7.54 -9.53 2.47
CA VAL A 77 -6.64 -9.00 1.44
C VAL A 77 -6.58 -7.49 1.47
N GLU A 78 -5.42 -6.95 1.10
CA GLU A 78 -5.21 -5.51 0.90
C GLU A 78 -4.86 -5.26 -0.56
N ILE A 79 -5.63 -4.43 -1.26
CA ILE A 79 -5.34 -3.99 -2.61
C ILE A 79 -4.21 -2.96 -2.54
N HIS A 80 -3.10 -3.23 -3.24
CA HIS A 80 -2.00 -2.28 -3.34
C HIS A 80 -2.35 -1.18 -4.35
N GLY A 81 -3.00 -0.12 -3.88
CA GLY A 81 -3.39 1.06 -4.65
C GLY A 81 -2.44 2.24 -4.48
N ALA A 82 -1.16 1.99 -4.21
CA ALA A 82 -0.19 3.00 -3.79
C ALA A 82 1.16 2.87 -4.52
N ASN A 83 2.06 3.81 -4.29
CA ASN A 83 3.48 3.77 -4.65
C ASN A 83 3.77 3.53 -6.14
N GLY A 84 2.93 4.03 -7.04
CA GLY A 84 3.17 3.98 -8.48
C GLY A 84 2.95 2.62 -9.14
N TYR A 85 2.21 1.70 -8.50
CA TYR A 85 1.82 0.43 -9.10
C TYR A 85 0.47 0.52 -9.82
N LEU A 86 -0.03 -0.54 -10.42
CA LEU A 86 -1.07 -0.45 -11.45
C LEU A 86 -2.30 0.36 -11.03
N CYS A 87 -2.87 0.14 -9.84
CA CYS A 87 -4.04 0.91 -9.39
C CYS A 87 -3.72 2.41 -9.25
N ASP A 88 -2.53 2.75 -8.73
CA ASP A 88 -2.06 4.12 -8.60
C ASP A 88 -1.76 4.76 -9.98
N GLN A 89 -1.26 3.95 -10.94
CA GLN A 89 -1.05 4.38 -12.33
C GLN A 89 -2.35 4.77 -13.04
N PHE A 90 -3.48 4.18 -12.67
CA PHE A 90 -4.78 4.62 -13.16
C PHE A 90 -5.28 5.87 -12.46
N LEU A 91 -5.03 6.02 -11.15
CA LEU A 91 -5.49 7.14 -10.34
C LEU A 91 -4.84 8.46 -10.74
N GLN A 92 -3.54 8.46 -11.05
CA GLN A 92 -2.76 9.68 -11.19
C GLN A 92 -2.57 10.11 -12.65
N ASP A 93 -2.79 11.40 -12.92
CA ASP A 93 -2.68 11.99 -14.26
C ASP A 93 -1.24 12.08 -14.77
N THR A 94 -0.23 11.94 -13.90
CA THR A 94 1.17 11.79 -14.29
C THR A 94 1.41 10.54 -15.14
N CYS A 95 0.58 9.51 -15.00
CA CYS A 95 0.66 8.26 -15.75
C CYS A 95 -0.56 8.03 -16.65
N ASN A 96 -1.77 8.28 -16.13
CA ASN A 96 -3.03 8.05 -16.86
C ASN A 96 -3.32 9.20 -17.82
N GLN A 97 -2.99 8.98 -19.09
CA GLN A 97 -3.22 9.91 -20.21
C GLN A 97 -4.40 9.46 -21.09
N ARG A 98 -5.29 8.58 -20.59
CA ARG A 98 -6.44 8.08 -21.34
C ARG A 98 -7.51 9.14 -21.52
N THR A 99 -8.24 9.02 -22.64
CA THR A 99 -9.38 9.91 -22.98
C THR A 99 -10.72 9.18 -23.04
N ASP A 100 -10.72 7.87 -22.72
CA ASP A 100 -11.90 7.00 -22.70
C ASP A 100 -12.63 6.98 -21.34
N GLY A 101 -13.34 5.89 -21.04
CA GLY A 101 -14.04 5.68 -19.77
C GLY A 101 -13.14 5.42 -18.54
N TRP A 102 -11.82 5.32 -18.73
CA TRP A 102 -10.85 4.95 -17.70
C TRP A 102 -9.81 6.04 -17.39
N GLY A 103 -9.97 7.23 -17.96
CA GLY A 103 -9.04 8.36 -17.75
C GLY A 103 -9.64 9.72 -18.10
N GLY A 104 -8.84 10.76 -17.92
CA GLY A 104 -9.24 12.16 -18.11
C GLY A 104 -9.78 12.78 -16.82
N SER A 105 -11.06 12.62 -16.49
CA SER A 105 -11.63 13.20 -15.26
C SER A 105 -11.23 12.41 -14.00
N ILE A 106 -11.41 13.05 -12.83
CA ILE A 106 -11.15 12.46 -11.51
C ILE A 106 -11.92 11.15 -11.34
N GLU A 107 -13.20 11.13 -11.71
CA GLU A 107 -14.09 9.97 -11.60
C GLU A 107 -13.59 8.82 -12.47
N LYS A 108 -13.22 9.12 -13.71
CA LYS A 108 -12.74 8.11 -14.65
C LYS A 108 -11.39 7.54 -14.28
N ARG A 109 -10.47 8.36 -13.74
CA ARG A 109 -9.20 7.87 -13.22
C ARG A 109 -9.37 6.98 -11.98
N ALA A 110 -10.34 7.29 -11.11
CA ALA A 110 -10.64 6.49 -9.94
C ALA A 110 -11.33 5.15 -10.27
N ARG A 111 -11.97 5.04 -11.45
CA ARG A 111 -12.82 3.91 -11.82
C ARG A 111 -12.12 2.56 -11.70
N PHE A 112 -10.88 2.43 -12.16
CA PHE A 112 -10.17 1.15 -12.10
C PHE A 112 -10.01 0.64 -10.67
N ALA A 113 -9.46 1.47 -9.77
CA ALA A 113 -9.27 1.09 -8.36
C ALA A 113 -10.62 0.80 -7.65
N LEU A 114 -11.67 1.54 -8.00
CA LEU A 114 -13.02 1.30 -7.45
C LEU A 114 -13.60 -0.02 -7.94
N GLU A 115 -13.52 -0.33 -9.24
CA GLU A 115 -14.04 -1.58 -9.79
C GLU A 115 -13.24 -2.80 -9.28
N VAL A 116 -11.90 -2.70 -9.16
CA VAL A 116 -11.08 -3.72 -8.50
C VAL A 116 -11.57 -3.94 -7.05
N THR A 117 -11.76 -2.85 -6.29
CA THR A 117 -12.20 -2.97 -4.90
C THR A 117 -13.59 -3.60 -4.78
N LYS A 118 -14.54 -3.20 -5.63
CA LYS A 118 -15.89 -3.80 -5.67
C LYS A 118 -15.85 -5.27 -6.02
N ALA A 119 -15.03 -5.66 -7.00
CA ALA A 119 -14.88 -7.06 -7.41
C ALA A 119 -14.27 -7.92 -6.30
N VAL A 120 -13.29 -7.39 -5.57
CA VAL A 120 -12.68 -8.07 -4.41
C VAL A 120 -13.69 -8.18 -3.26
N VAL A 121 -14.43 -7.11 -2.96
CA VAL A 121 -15.52 -7.14 -1.96
C VAL A 121 -16.57 -8.17 -2.30
N ALA A 122 -16.99 -8.25 -3.56
CA ALA A 122 -17.93 -9.29 -4.02
C ALA A 122 -17.37 -10.71 -3.89
N ALA A 123 -16.05 -10.87 -4.00
CA ALA A 123 -15.38 -12.17 -3.94
C ALA A 123 -15.17 -12.71 -2.52
N VAL A 124 -14.83 -11.86 -1.54
CA VAL A 124 -14.39 -12.28 -0.20
C VAL A 124 -15.09 -11.56 0.96
N GLY A 125 -15.90 -10.55 0.71
CA GLY A 125 -16.58 -9.72 1.71
C GLY A 125 -15.85 -8.41 2.02
N SER A 126 -16.59 -7.40 2.45
CA SER A 126 -16.05 -6.08 2.79
C SER A 126 -15.18 -6.11 4.04
N ASP A 127 -15.53 -6.92 5.01
CA ASP A 127 -14.81 -7.16 6.27
C ASP A 127 -13.45 -7.86 6.10
N ARG A 128 -13.17 -8.35 4.89
CA ARG A 128 -11.91 -9.00 4.49
C ARG A 128 -11.19 -8.27 3.36
N THR A 129 -11.64 -7.09 2.99
CA THR A 129 -11.07 -6.28 1.91
C THR A 129 -10.57 -4.95 2.44
N ALA A 130 -9.35 -4.59 2.10
CA ALA A 130 -8.75 -3.30 2.38
C ALA A 130 -8.07 -2.73 1.15
N ILE A 131 -7.74 -1.44 1.17
CA ILE A 131 -6.98 -0.78 0.11
C ILE A 131 -5.92 0.14 0.71
N ARG A 132 -4.73 0.18 0.09
CA ARG A 132 -3.63 1.08 0.44
C ARG A 132 -3.47 2.18 -0.58
N LEU A 133 -3.34 3.43 -0.12
CA LEU A 133 -3.19 4.63 -0.96
C LEU A 133 -2.00 5.49 -0.51
N SER A 134 -1.36 6.20 -1.46
CA SER A 134 -0.18 7.06 -1.23
C SER A 134 -0.33 8.41 -1.93
N PRO A 135 -1.10 9.35 -1.38
CA PRO A 135 -1.43 10.61 -2.05
C PRO A 135 -0.22 11.48 -2.41
N PHE A 136 0.84 11.42 -1.61
CA PHE A 136 1.97 12.34 -1.66
C PHE A 136 3.31 11.68 -2.05
N SER A 137 3.28 10.44 -2.52
CA SER A 137 4.49 9.77 -3.00
C SER A 137 4.79 10.13 -4.45
N ASP A 138 6.02 10.56 -4.73
CA ASP A 138 6.54 10.76 -6.08
C ASP A 138 7.28 9.53 -6.63
N PHE A 139 7.28 8.44 -5.89
CA PHE A 139 7.93 7.19 -6.28
C PHE A 139 7.36 6.67 -7.60
N LEU A 140 8.24 6.19 -8.49
CA LEU A 140 7.89 5.71 -9.84
C LEU A 140 7.18 6.76 -10.71
N GLY A 141 7.52 8.05 -10.55
CA GLY A 141 6.96 9.12 -11.35
C GLY A 141 5.50 9.45 -11.03
N MET A 142 5.06 9.18 -9.81
CA MET A 142 3.76 9.60 -9.29
C MET A 142 3.80 11.05 -8.77
N LEU A 143 2.83 11.45 -8.01
CA LEU A 143 2.59 12.78 -7.44
C LEU A 143 2.07 13.79 -8.47
N MET A 144 0.76 13.86 -8.58
CA MET A 144 0.06 14.89 -9.34
C MET A 144 0.35 16.29 -8.79
N LYS A 145 0.18 17.30 -9.63
CA LYS A 145 0.31 18.71 -9.22
C LYS A 145 -0.63 19.06 -8.04
N ASP A 146 -1.84 18.54 -8.07
CA ASP A 146 -2.82 18.65 -6.98
C ASP A 146 -3.45 17.27 -6.73
N PRO A 147 -2.96 16.50 -5.75
CA PRO A 147 -3.49 15.18 -5.44
C PRO A 147 -4.79 15.20 -4.63
N TYR A 148 -5.12 16.31 -3.96
CA TYR A 148 -6.24 16.38 -3.01
C TYR A 148 -7.58 15.98 -3.62
N PRO A 149 -8.05 16.57 -4.74
CA PRO A 149 -9.37 16.25 -5.28
C PRO A 149 -9.50 14.78 -5.72
N GLN A 150 -8.41 14.20 -6.24
CA GLN A 150 -8.42 12.79 -6.70
C GLN A 150 -8.54 11.83 -5.52
N PHE A 151 -7.75 12.06 -4.46
CA PHE A 151 -7.76 11.17 -3.30
C PHE A 151 -8.97 11.41 -2.39
N GLU A 152 -9.49 12.63 -2.31
CA GLU A 152 -10.80 12.89 -1.68
C GLU A 152 -11.93 12.14 -2.38
N TYR A 153 -11.96 12.18 -3.71
CA TYR A 153 -12.99 11.50 -4.49
C TYR A 153 -12.95 9.99 -4.26
N ILE A 154 -11.78 9.35 -4.44
CA ILE A 154 -11.72 7.90 -4.29
C ILE A 154 -12.06 7.43 -2.87
N VAL A 155 -11.58 8.13 -1.84
CA VAL A 155 -11.89 7.77 -0.44
C VAL A 155 -13.40 7.94 -0.15
N LYS A 156 -14.04 8.97 -0.71
CA LYS A 156 -15.48 9.20 -0.62
C LYS A 156 -16.29 8.05 -1.24
N GLU A 157 -15.86 7.57 -2.41
CA GLU A 157 -16.51 6.47 -3.11
C GLU A 157 -16.22 5.09 -2.47
N LEU A 158 -15.09 4.93 -1.78
CA LEU A 158 -14.76 3.72 -1.04
C LEU A 158 -15.52 3.61 0.29
N LYS A 159 -15.83 4.74 0.95
CA LYS A 159 -16.47 4.78 2.29
C LYS A 159 -17.76 3.94 2.38
N PRO A 160 -18.70 3.96 1.40
CA PRO A 160 -19.90 3.14 1.45
C PRO A 160 -19.64 1.63 1.38
N LEU A 161 -18.48 1.20 0.93
CA LEU A 161 -18.12 -0.22 0.80
C LEU A 161 -17.83 -0.87 2.15
N LYS A 162 -17.61 -0.10 3.22
CA LYS A 162 -17.35 -0.58 4.59
C LYS A 162 -16.20 -1.60 4.65
N LEU A 163 -15.07 -1.21 4.08
CA LEU A 163 -13.86 -2.05 4.01
C LEU A 163 -13.35 -2.41 5.41
N ALA A 164 -12.57 -3.47 5.52
CA ALA A 164 -11.91 -3.90 6.75
C ALA A 164 -11.08 -2.76 7.37
N TYR A 165 -10.35 -2.04 6.54
CA TYR A 165 -9.62 -0.82 6.90
C TYR A 165 -9.24 -0.01 5.66
N LEU A 166 -8.93 1.26 5.86
CA LEU A 166 -8.24 2.10 4.87
C LEU A 166 -6.78 2.28 5.29
N HIS A 167 -5.81 1.98 4.40
CA HIS A 167 -4.38 2.13 4.68
C HIS A 167 -3.82 3.34 3.91
N LEU A 168 -3.27 4.30 4.63
CA LEU A 168 -2.74 5.55 4.08
C LEU A 168 -1.23 5.67 4.35
N ILE A 169 -0.50 6.16 3.35
CA ILE A 169 0.93 6.47 3.49
C ILE A 169 1.09 7.98 3.70
N GLU A 170 1.72 8.34 4.81
CA GLU A 170 2.06 9.73 5.14
C GLU A 170 3.06 10.34 4.16
N ALA A 171 2.98 11.65 3.99
CA ALA A 171 3.84 12.43 3.10
C ALA A 171 5.35 12.35 3.44
N ARG A 172 5.73 11.86 4.60
CA ARG A 172 7.13 11.77 5.09
C ARG A 172 7.96 10.69 4.41
N ILE A 173 7.35 9.87 3.53
CA ILE A 173 8.04 8.78 2.85
C ILE A 173 7.89 8.94 1.34
N ARG A 174 9.03 9.07 0.67
CA ARG A 174 9.12 9.06 -0.80
C ARG A 174 9.66 7.69 -1.24
N GLY A 175 8.75 6.78 -1.54
CA GLY A 175 9.11 5.42 -1.97
C GLY A 175 10.05 4.73 -0.98
N ASN A 176 11.28 4.50 -1.40
CA ASN A 176 12.30 3.86 -0.56
C ASN A 176 13.10 4.83 0.32
N ASP A 177 12.98 6.16 0.17
CA ASP A 177 13.81 7.11 0.88
C ASP A 177 13.13 7.68 2.12
N ASP A 178 13.92 7.93 3.17
CA ASP A 178 13.52 8.68 4.36
C ASP A 178 13.65 10.18 4.03
N ALA A 179 12.88 10.68 3.07
CA ALA A 179 12.85 12.08 2.71
C ALA A 179 11.75 12.78 3.50
N SER A 180 12.03 13.99 4.02
CA SER A 180 10.95 14.87 4.44
C SER A 180 10.22 15.31 3.18
N CYS A 181 9.01 14.84 2.98
CA CYS A 181 8.11 15.39 1.97
C CYS A 181 7.75 16.81 2.38
N GLY A 182 7.65 17.69 1.38
CA GLY A 182 7.52 19.13 1.55
C GLY A 182 6.57 19.55 2.68
N GLU A 183 6.92 20.62 3.34
CA GLU A 183 6.18 21.17 4.47
C GLU A 183 4.70 21.32 4.16
N GLY A 184 3.82 20.80 5.03
CA GLY A 184 2.39 21.01 5.00
C GLY A 184 1.52 19.87 4.45
N HIS A 185 2.07 18.85 3.80
CA HIS A 185 1.28 17.70 3.35
C HIS A 185 1.14 16.64 4.43
N ASN A 186 -0.09 16.19 4.68
CA ASN A 186 -0.41 15.06 5.56
C ASN A 186 -1.74 14.43 5.13
N VAL A 187 -1.97 13.20 5.56
CA VAL A 187 -3.18 12.45 5.20
C VAL A 187 -4.38 12.70 6.11
N SER A 188 -4.30 13.66 7.05
CA SER A 188 -5.37 13.91 8.02
C SER A 188 -6.70 14.31 7.39
N PHE A 189 -6.68 14.93 6.20
CA PHE A 189 -7.90 15.24 5.46
C PHE A 189 -8.65 13.97 5.04
N LEU A 190 -7.95 12.88 4.70
CA LEU A 190 -8.56 11.59 4.36
C LEU A 190 -9.04 10.84 5.60
N VAL A 191 -8.31 10.91 6.71
CA VAL A 191 -8.75 10.34 7.99
C VAL A 191 -10.06 10.99 8.42
N LYS A 192 -10.16 12.33 8.36
CA LYS A 192 -11.38 13.08 8.65
C LYS A 192 -12.53 12.74 7.70
N LEU A 193 -12.25 12.59 6.41
CA LEU A 193 -13.24 12.23 5.40
C LEU A 193 -13.77 10.81 5.61
N TRP A 194 -12.88 9.88 5.99
CA TRP A 194 -13.24 8.48 6.31
C TRP A 194 -14.11 8.38 7.55
N ASP A 195 -13.86 9.23 8.56
CA ASP A 195 -14.76 9.47 9.69
C ASP A 195 -15.23 8.18 10.36
N ASN A 196 -14.27 7.37 10.78
CA ASN A 196 -14.51 6.09 11.48
C ASN A 196 -15.45 5.10 10.76
N ALA A 197 -15.53 5.16 9.41
CA ALA A 197 -16.28 4.16 8.65
C ALA A 197 -15.75 2.73 8.87
N SER A 198 -14.45 2.62 9.11
CA SER A 198 -13.68 1.48 9.63
C SER A 198 -12.30 1.99 10.09
N PRO A 199 -11.44 1.16 10.72
CA PRO A 199 -10.10 1.57 11.11
C PRO A 199 -9.28 2.18 9.97
N VAL A 200 -8.44 3.16 10.30
CA VAL A 200 -7.44 3.71 9.36
C VAL A 200 -6.05 3.26 9.80
N LEU A 201 -5.31 2.61 8.93
CA LEU A 201 -3.91 2.27 9.16
C LEU A 201 -3.00 3.35 8.55
N LEU A 202 -2.12 3.92 9.36
CA LEU A 202 -1.18 4.97 8.93
C LEU A 202 0.24 4.42 8.87
N ALA A 203 0.85 4.46 7.68
CA ALA A 203 2.25 4.14 7.46
C ALA A 203 3.05 5.41 7.12
N GLY A 204 4.36 5.38 7.36
CA GLY A 204 5.25 6.45 6.89
C GLY A 204 6.21 6.96 7.95
N GLY A 205 7.30 6.22 8.22
CA GLY A 205 8.43 6.68 9.03
C GLY A 205 8.11 6.98 10.49
N PHE A 206 7.14 6.28 11.07
CA PHE A 206 6.82 6.42 12.49
C PHE A 206 7.93 5.85 13.38
N THR A 207 8.24 6.60 14.45
CA THR A 207 8.96 6.12 15.62
C THR A 207 7.94 5.77 16.73
N PRO A 208 8.33 5.07 17.81
CA PRO A 208 7.43 4.83 18.93
C PRO A 208 6.79 6.11 19.50
N GLU A 209 7.58 7.19 19.62
CA GLU A 209 7.11 8.48 20.13
C GLU A 209 6.10 9.13 19.18
N SER A 210 6.43 9.21 17.88
CA SER A 210 5.53 9.81 16.89
C SER A 210 4.26 8.96 16.66
N ALA A 211 4.35 7.65 16.85
CA ALA A 211 3.21 6.74 16.81
C ALA A 211 2.23 7.01 17.97
N ARG A 212 2.74 7.10 19.20
CA ARG A 212 1.93 7.46 20.37
C ARG A 212 1.28 8.83 20.19
N LYS A 213 2.05 9.84 19.78
CA LYS A 213 1.51 11.18 19.53
C LYS A 213 0.41 11.17 18.44
N ALA A 214 0.57 10.36 17.40
CA ALA A 214 -0.45 10.25 16.36
C ALA A 214 -1.76 9.68 16.90
N VAL A 215 -1.71 8.59 17.70
CA VAL A 215 -2.88 7.94 18.26
C VAL A 215 -3.50 8.75 19.41
N ASP A 216 -2.67 9.18 20.37
CA ASP A 216 -3.17 9.74 21.63
C ASP A 216 -3.54 11.23 21.53
N GLU A 217 -2.96 11.95 20.54
CA GLU A 217 -3.18 13.40 20.39
C GLU A 217 -3.79 13.75 19.02
N THR A 218 -3.09 13.43 17.89
CA THR A 218 -3.46 13.95 16.57
C THR A 218 -4.76 13.34 16.07
N TYR A 219 -4.96 12.05 16.26
CA TYR A 219 -6.11 11.27 15.78
C TYR A 219 -6.92 10.64 16.90
N LYS A 220 -6.87 11.19 18.13
CA LYS A 220 -7.52 10.65 19.33
C LYS A 220 -9.02 10.35 19.20
N ASP A 221 -9.70 11.04 18.28
CA ASP A 221 -11.13 10.90 18.03
C ASP A 221 -11.43 9.92 16.85
N TYR A 222 -10.37 9.31 16.30
CA TYR A 222 -10.46 8.39 15.16
C TYR A 222 -9.87 7.03 15.50
N ASP A 223 -10.46 5.98 14.93
CA ASP A 223 -9.93 4.61 15.04
C ASP A 223 -8.72 4.45 14.11
N VAL A 224 -7.53 4.72 14.64
CA VAL A 224 -6.28 4.75 13.90
C VAL A 224 -5.28 3.74 14.46
N GLY A 225 -4.70 2.93 13.58
CA GLY A 225 -3.55 2.07 13.87
C GLY A 225 -2.29 2.53 13.16
N ILE A 226 -1.13 2.34 13.78
CA ILE A 226 0.16 2.72 13.17
C ILE A 226 0.87 1.50 12.61
N VAL A 227 1.34 1.64 11.35
CA VAL A 227 2.04 0.59 10.62
C VAL A 227 3.54 0.80 10.67
N PHE A 228 4.24 -0.21 11.19
CA PHE A 228 5.69 -0.28 11.16
C PHE A 228 6.12 -1.29 10.09
N GLY A 229 6.90 -0.86 9.12
CA GLY A 229 7.46 -1.75 8.09
C GLY A 229 8.95 -2.00 8.33
N ARG A 230 9.77 -1.00 8.05
CA ARG A 230 11.24 -1.11 8.05
C ARG A 230 11.82 -1.55 9.38
N TYR A 231 11.30 -1.04 10.48
CA TYR A 231 11.75 -1.42 11.82
C TYR A 231 11.41 -2.87 12.19
N PHE A 232 10.41 -3.50 11.55
CA PHE A 232 10.17 -4.95 11.72
C PHE A 232 11.28 -5.81 11.13
N VAL A 233 11.99 -5.32 10.10
CA VAL A 233 13.14 -6.04 9.54
C VAL A 233 14.25 -6.17 10.58
N SER A 234 14.52 -5.08 11.32
CA SER A 234 15.63 -5.03 12.29
C SER A 234 15.24 -5.33 13.74
N ASN A 235 13.96 -5.48 14.03
CA ASN A 235 13.46 -5.77 15.38
C ASN A 235 12.38 -6.86 15.31
N PRO A 236 12.75 -8.14 15.36
CA PRO A 236 11.77 -9.23 15.30
C PRO A 236 10.77 -9.22 16.47
N ASP A 237 11.12 -8.57 17.58
CA ASP A 237 10.33 -8.31 18.78
C ASP A 237 9.80 -6.86 18.84
N LEU A 238 9.57 -6.22 17.71
CA LEU A 238 9.23 -4.79 17.64
C LEU A 238 8.06 -4.41 18.53
N VAL A 239 6.99 -5.18 18.53
CA VAL A 239 5.80 -4.91 19.34
C VAL A 239 6.15 -4.88 20.83
N PHE A 240 6.94 -5.85 21.29
CA PHE A 240 7.45 -5.91 22.65
C PHE A 240 8.30 -4.68 22.99
N ARG A 241 9.27 -4.34 22.11
CA ARG A 241 10.12 -3.16 22.31
C ARG A 241 9.32 -1.87 22.44
N VAL A 242 8.32 -1.68 21.59
CA VAL A 242 7.46 -0.48 21.65
C VAL A 242 6.65 -0.45 22.95
N ARG A 243 6.12 -1.60 23.40
CA ARG A 243 5.36 -1.72 24.64
C ARG A 243 6.23 -1.40 25.85
N GLU A 244 7.42 -1.99 25.93
CA GLU A 244 8.33 -1.87 27.08
C GLU A 244 9.26 -0.64 27.02
N GLY A 245 9.18 0.16 25.94
CA GLY A 245 10.04 1.34 25.77
C GLY A 245 11.50 1.00 25.48
N ILE A 246 11.79 -0.18 24.94
CA ILE A 246 13.14 -0.62 24.58
C ILE A 246 13.54 0.05 23.26
N PRO A 247 14.78 0.61 23.15
CA PRO A 247 15.25 1.25 21.93
C PRO A 247 15.21 0.32 20.71
N LEU A 248 14.76 0.85 19.57
CA LEU A 248 14.75 0.10 18.31
C LEU A 248 16.15 0.07 17.69
N ILE A 249 16.54 -1.09 17.19
CA ILE A 249 17.72 -1.25 16.35
C ILE A 249 17.41 -0.65 14.98
N LYS A 250 18.29 0.25 14.51
CA LYS A 250 18.15 0.84 13.18
C LYS A 250 18.43 -0.22 12.11
N TYR A 251 17.59 -0.24 11.10
CA TYR A 251 17.75 -1.13 9.94
C TYR A 251 18.86 -0.65 9.00
N GLU A 252 19.46 -1.55 8.25
CA GLU A 252 20.41 -1.28 7.17
C GLU A 252 19.74 -1.46 5.81
N ARG A 253 19.40 -0.35 5.13
CA ARG A 253 18.63 -0.38 3.87
C ARG A 253 19.32 -1.10 2.73
N THR A 254 20.63 -1.11 2.69
CA THR A 254 21.43 -1.78 1.67
C THR A 254 21.11 -3.28 1.54
N TYR A 255 20.57 -3.89 2.59
CA TYR A 255 20.21 -5.31 2.61
C TYR A 255 18.75 -5.60 2.30
N PHE A 256 17.86 -4.62 2.27
CA PHE A 256 16.40 -4.86 2.13
C PHE A 256 16.01 -5.67 0.90
N TYR A 257 16.73 -5.47 -0.21
CA TYR A 257 16.41 -6.12 -1.49
C TYR A 257 17.58 -6.95 -2.03
N THR A 258 18.52 -7.35 -1.15
CA THR A 258 19.62 -8.22 -1.56
C THR A 258 19.11 -9.65 -1.72
N PRO A 259 19.07 -10.21 -2.94
CA PRO A 259 18.46 -11.51 -3.18
C PRO A 259 19.25 -12.64 -2.54
N LYS A 260 18.56 -13.58 -1.90
CA LYS A 260 19.12 -14.84 -1.35
C LYS A 260 20.22 -14.64 -0.29
N VAL A 261 20.18 -13.52 0.46
CA VAL A 261 21.11 -13.22 1.55
C VAL A 261 20.32 -13.04 2.84
N THR A 262 20.78 -13.66 3.92
CA THR A 262 20.16 -13.59 5.26
C THR A 262 20.59 -12.35 6.03
N LYS A 263 21.81 -11.83 5.76
CA LYS A 263 22.39 -10.67 6.43
C LYS A 263 21.51 -9.44 6.31
N GLY A 264 21.24 -8.80 7.45
CA GLY A 264 20.41 -7.60 7.54
C GLY A 264 18.93 -7.84 7.28
N TYR A 265 18.47 -9.11 7.27
CA TYR A 265 17.08 -9.49 7.06
C TYR A 265 16.57 -10.47 8.12
N THR A 266 17.30 -11.55 8.42
CA THR A 266 16.88 -12.60 9.38
C THR A 266 17.88 -12.82 10.52
N ASP A 267 18.91 -12.00 10.64
CA ASP A 267 20.00 -12.14 11.59
C ASP A 267 19.98 -11.09 12.72
N TYR A 268 18.96 -10.24 12.75
CA TYR A 268 18.78 -9.29 13.86
C TYR A 268 18.33 -9.99 15.15
N PRO A 269 18.93 -9.63 16.32
CA PRO A 269 18.64 -10.30 17.57
C PRO A 269 17.33 -9.81 18.20
N PHE A 270 16.69 -10.71 18.94
CA PHE A 270 15.71 -10.30 19.95
C PHE A 270 16.38 -9.52 21.08
N SER A 271 15.63 -8.69 21.80
CA SER A 271 16.10 -8.07 23.04
C SER A 271 16.28 -9.11 24.16
N GLN A 272 17.17 -8.83 25.10
CA GLN A 272 17.39 -9.72 26.23
C GLN A 272 16.15 -9.84 27.14
N GLU A 273 15.43 -8.73 27.27
CA GLU A 273 14.17 -8.64 28.00
C GLU A 273 13.08 -9.55 27.39
N PHE A 274 12.96 -9.55 26.06
CA PHE A 274 12.03 -10.44 25.37
C PHE A 274 12.37 -11.92 25.57
N LEU A 275 13.67 -12.24 25.49
CA LEU A 275 14.14 -13.63 25.71
C LEU A 275 13.91 -14.09 27.16
N ALA A 276 14.04 -13.18 28.13
CA ALA A 276 13.79 -13.47 29.53
C ALA A 276 12.28 -13.68 29.84
N GLU A 277 11.38 -12.96 29.16
CA GLU A 277 9.92 -13.15 29.32
C GLU A 277 9.43 -14.43 28.63
N ALA A 278 10.10 -14.84 27.56
CA ALA A 278 9.73 -16.02 26.76
C ALA A 278 10.29 -17.37 27.33
N ALA A 279 11.20 -17.31 28.33
CA ALA A 279 11.81 -18.46 28.98
C ALA A 279 10.95 -18.99 30.15
#